data_25ff0ab10ed3cfdb638bffe9a371ee23
#
_entry.id   25ff0ab10ed3cfdb638bffe9a371ee23
#
_cell.length_a   1.000
_cell.length_b   1.000
_cell.length_c   1.000
_cell.angle_alpha   90.00
_cell.angle_beta   90.00
_cell.angle_gamma   90.00
#
_symmetry.space_group_name_H-M   'P 1'
#
loop_
_entity.id
_entity.type
_entity.pdbx_description
1 polymer ?
#
loop_
_entity_poly.entity_id
_entity_poly.type
_entity_poly.pdbx_seq_one_letter_code
_entity_poly.pdbx_strand_id
1 'polypeptide(L)'
;MSHRIKVDIEVAAFISRAAESLGLEVHLDPHTTSIPSDEHLAIVAINSASTQLATYPVMSVAKFRNRIVVKPTQANQELLKKLQIVVNERVKSSNQSGVATYRFTLNGEFIEVSEVISIDSVWSMEYAHTSVFENAVRSAYQLPLGKTELLTQEFLVMNFDVPRNLGMTEPFLHLFAHEPGYRVVKATSHTGYVALQGDRDLFEKVSHAVDYLEGVINE
;
A
#
# COMPACT_ATOMS: atom_id res chain seq x y z
N MET A 1 -7.05 26.80 -3.00
CA MET A 1 -5.82 26.06 -3.35
C MET A 1 -6.24 24.74 -3.95
N SER A 2 -5.60 24.30 -5.04
CA SER A 2 -5.95 23.00 -5.66
C SER A 2 -5.37 21.88 -4.80
N HIS A 3 -6.22 21.05 -4.22
CA HIS A 3 -5.85 19.88 -3.40
C HIS A 3 -5.45 18.72 -4.32
N ARG A 4 -4.25 18.84 -4.93
CA ARG A 4 -3.71 17.82 -5.85
C ARG A 4 -2.97 16.74 -5.09
N ILE A 5 -3.28 15.49 -5.39
CA ILE A 5 -2.62 14.31 -4.83
C ILE A 5 -1.95 13.55 -5.97
N LYS A 6 -0.62 13.39 -5.90
CA LYS A 6 0.15 12.58 -6.84
C LYS A 6 -0.12 11.10 -6.56
N VAL A 7 -0.61 10.40 -7.53
CA VAL A 7 -1.06 9.01 -7.36
C VAL A 7 -0.77 8.19 -8.61
N ASP A 8 -0.36 6.93 -8.43
CA ASP A 8 -0.28 5.99 -9.52
C ASP A 8 -1.68 5.69 -10.07
N ILE A 9 -1.81 5.63 -11.38
CA ILE A 9 -3.08 5.39 -12.06
C ILE A 9 -3.77 4.09 -11.60
N GLU A 10 -2.98 3.10 -11.20
CA GLU A 10 -3.48 1.81 -10.71
C GLU A 10 -4.24 1.90 -9.38
N VAL A 11 -3.96 2.92 -8.57
CA VAL A 11 -4.57 3.08 -7.24
C VAL A 11 -5.38 4.38 -7.09
N ALA A 12 -5.54 5.14 -8.15
CA ALA A 12 -6.26 6.42 -8.15
C ALA A 12 -7.69 6.31 -7.59
N ALA A 13 -8.38 5.20 -7.88
CA ALA A 13 -9.74 4.94 -7.40
C ALA A 13 -9.85 4.87 -5.87
N PHE A 14 -8.77 4.45 -5.17
CA PHE A 14 -8.80 4.40 -3.70
C PHE A 14 -8.77 5.78 -3.07
N ILE A 15 -8.03 6.73 -3.67
CA ILE A 15 -8.06 8.14 -3.23
C ILE A 15 -9.45 8.74 -3.43
N SER A 16 -10.07 8.50 -4.59
CA SER A 16 -11.43 8.98 -4.85
C SER A 16 -12.43 8.45 -3.83
N ARG A 17 -12.41 7.14 -3.55
CA ARG A 17 -13.28 6.52 -2.52
C ARG A 17 -13.02 7.08 -1.12
N ALA A 18 -11.75 7.30 -0.76
CA ALA A 18 -11.40 7.90 0.52
C ALA A 18 -11.91 9.34 0.63
N ALA A 19 -11.82 10.14 -0.44
CA ALA A 19 -12.38 11.49 -0.48
C ALA A 19 -13.90 11.48 -0.37
N GLU A 20 -14.57 10.63 -1.14
CA GLU A 20 -16.05 10.45 -1.07
C GLU A 20 -16.52 10.07 0.33
N SER A 21 -15.81 9.15 1.02
CA SER A 21 -16.16 8.75 2.38
C SER A 21 -16.06 9.89 3.41
N LEU A 22 -15.24 10.87 3.12
CA LEU A 22 -15.10 12.10 3.92
C LEU A 22 -16.00 13.25 3.45
N GLY A 23 -16.77 13.06 2.37
CA GLY A 23 -17.58 14.12 1.76
C GLY A 23 -16.74 15.21 1.08
N LEU A 24 -15.55 14.86 0.58
CA LEU A 24 -14.58 15.78 -0.02
C LEU A 24 -14.36 15.48 -1.49
N GLU A 25 -13.91 16.49 -2.25
CA GLU A 25 -13.49 16.35 -3.64
C GLU A 25 -11.97 16.54 -3.74
N VAL A 26 -11.29 15.69 -4.52
CA VAL A 26 -9.84 15.77 -4.75
C VAL A 26 -9.52 15.87 -6.22
N HIS A 27 -8.46 16.59 -6.54
CA HIS A 27 -7.85 16.56 -7.87
C HIS A 27 -6.68 15.59 -7.86
N LEU A 28 -6.78 14.55 -8.68
CA LEU A 28 -5.70 13.57 -8.82
C LEU A 28 -4.72 14.06 -9.88
N ASP A 29 -3.45 13.86 -9.60
CA ASP A 29 -2.34 14.04 -10.54
C ASP A 29 -1.78 12.64 -10.84
N PRO A 30 -2.26 11.99 -11.93
CA PRO A 30 -1.93 10.60 -12.22
C PRO A 30 -0.50 10.48 -12.75
N HIS A 31 0.22 9.51 -12.20
CA HIS A 31 1.56 9.14 -12.59
C HIS A 31 1.64 7.64 -12.89
N THR A 32 2.73 7.23 -13.52
CA THR A 32 3.15 5.84 -13.59
C THR A 32 4.42 5.71 -12.75
N THR A 33 4.43 4.79 -11.81
CA THR A 33 5.57 4.56 -10.92
C THR A 33 6.25 3.23 -11.23
N SER A 34 7.56 3.18 -11.00
CA SER A 34 8.30 1.93 -10.95
C SER A 34 8.67 1.64 -9.50
N ILE A 35 8.39 0.42 -9.06
CA ILE A 35 8.83 -0.08 -7.76
C ILE A 35 10.13 -0.85 -7.98
N PRO A 36 11.17 -0.66 -7.15
CA PRO A 36 12.41 -1.41 -7.26
C PRO A 36 12.19 -2.92 -7.33
N SER A 37 12.99 -3.63 -8.14
CA SER A 37 12.84 -5.08 -8.34
C SER A 37 13.31 -5.88 -7.14
N ASP A 38 14.33 -5.40 -6.45
CA ASP A 38 14.90 -6.09 -5.30
C ASP A 38 14.06 -5.89 -4.05
N GLU A 39 14.06 -6.87 -3.16
CA GLU A 39 13.38 -6.74 -1.86
C GLU A 39 13.98 -5.58 -1.07
N HIS A 40 13.10 -4.72 -0.56
CA HIS A 40 13.49 -3.50 0.14
C HIS A 40 12.52 -3.17 1.27
N LEU A 41 12.91 -2.23 2.13
CA LEU A 41 12.08 -1.69 3.19
C LEU A 41 11.44 -0.39 2.71
N ALA A 42 10.14 -0.24 2.92
CA ALA A 42 9.38 0.96 2.58
C ALA A 42 8.71 1.57 3.81
N ILE A 43 8.80 2.89 3.94
CA ILE A 43 8.12 3.67 4.98
C ILE A 43 7.33 4.78 4.29
N VAL A 44 6.03 4.80 4.51
CA VAL A 44 5.18 5.92 4.07
C VAL A 44 5.13 6.95 5.18
N ALA A 45 5.42 8.19 4.83
CA ALA A 45 5.25 9.35 5.70
C ALA A 45 4.30 10.34 5.07
N ILE A 46 3.42 10.92 5.88
CA ILE A 46 2.45 11.92 5.45
C ILE A 46 2.64 13.16 6.31
N ASN A 47 2.87 14.27 5.65
CA ASN A 47 3.03 15.57 6.28
C ASN A 47 1.87 16.48 5.93
N SER A 48 1.22 17.04 6.93
CA SER A 48 0.24 18.11 6.77
C SER A 48 0.90 19.45 7.03
N ALA A 49 0.59 20.46 6.24
CA ALA A 49 1.15 21.83 6.36
C ALA A 49 0.99 22.47 7.76
N SER A 50 0.14 21.90 8.61
CA SER A 50 -0.11 22.36 9.98
C SER A 50 0.77 21.70 11.04
N THR A 51 1.93 21.09 10.68
CA THR A 51 2.86 20.48 11.63
C THR A 51 2.58 19.04 12.05
N GLN A 52 1.59 18.38 11.48
CA GLN A 52 1.34 16.97 11.78
C GLN A 52 2.12 16.06 10.83
N LEU A 53 2.90 15.18 11.40
CA LEU A 53 3.61 14.10 10.70
C LEU A 53 3.04 12.77 11.16
N ALA A 54 2.57 11.97 10.22
CA ALA A 54 2.19 10.58 10.42
C ALA A 54 3.14 9.68 9.64
N THR A 55 3.77 8.74 10.34
CA THR A 55 4.68 7.76 9.73
C THR A 55 4.09 6.37 9.92
N TYR A 56 3.92 5.65 8.83
CA TYR A 56 3.44 4.27 8.86
C TYR A 56 4.56 3.30 9.28
N PRO A 57 4.19 2.13 9.80
CA PRO A 57 5.16 1.07 10.08
C PRO A 57 5.94 0.66 8.82
N VAL A 58 7.15 0.16 9.05
CA VAL A 58 8.03 -0.29 7.96
C VAL A 58 7.50 -1.58 7.37
N MET A 59 7.34 -1.61 6.05
CA MET A 59 6.96 -2.79 5.29
C MET A 59 8.16 -3.35 4.54
N SER A 60 8.21 -4.66 4.39
CA SER A 60 9.03 -5.33 3.37
C SER A 60 8.23 -5.35 2.07
N VAL A 61 8.82 -4.86 1.01
CA VAL A 61 8.27 -4.83 -0.34
C VAL A 61 9.19 -5.62 -1.25
N ALA A 62 8.63 -6.58 -1.96
CA ALA A 62 9.38 -7.42 -2.90
C ALA A 62 8.63 -7.54 -4.22
N LYS A 63 9.37 -7.83 -5.29
CA LYS A 63 8.79 -8.19 -6.58
C LYS A 63 8.92 -9.69 -6.80
N PHE A 64 7.78 -10.34 -6.94
CA PHE A 64 7.70 -11.76 -7.27
C PHE A 64 7.08 -11.95 -8.65
N ARG A 65 7.88 -12.40 -9.63
CA ARG A 65 7.52 -12.32 -11.05
C ARG A 65 7.21 -10.85 -11.41
N ASN A 66 6.00 -10.52 -11.85
CA ASN A 66 5.56 -9.14 -12.12
C ASN A 66 4.66 -8.55 -11.02
N ARG A 67 4.57 -9.22 -9.86
CA ARG A 67 3.67 -8.87 -8.76
C ARG A 67 4.43 -8.20 -7.64
N ILE A 68 3.81 -7.21 -7.01
CA ILE A 68 4.33 -6.56 -5.82
C ILE A 68 3.77 -7.30 -4.60
N VAL A 69 4.66 -7.72 -3.73
CA VAL A 69 4.36 -8.40 -2.47
C VAL A 69 4.70 -7.46 -1.33
N VAL A 70 3.76 -7.21 -0.44
CA VAL A 70 3.96 -6.37 0.74
C VAL A 70 3.58 -7.15 1.99
N LYS A 71 4.45 -7.10 3.00
CA LYS A 71 4.25 -7.73 4.31
C LYS A 71 4.93 -6.90 5.40
N PRO A 72 4.55 -7.03 6.67
CA PRO A 72 5.31 -6.46 7.78
C PRO A 72 6.75 -6.98 7.75
N THR A 73 7.70 -6.09 7.99
CA THR A 73 9.11 -6.48 8.01
C THR A 73 9.47 -7.23 9.28
N GLN A 74 10.39 -8.18 9.16
CA GLN A 74 11.02 -8.89 10.28
C GLN A 74 12.37 -8.29 10.68
N ALA A 75 12.72 -7.10 10.16
CA ALA A 75 13.95 -6.41 10.53
C ALA A 75 14.00 -6.13 12.05
N ASN A 76 15.21 -6.07 12.60
CA ASN A 76 15.35 -5.82 14.03
C ASN A 76 14.86 -4.43 14.44
N GLN A 77 14.42 -4.32 15.69
CA GLN A 77 13.81 -3.09 16.23
C GLN A 77 14.77 -1.88 16.22
N GLU A 78 16.07 -2.10 16.33
CA GLU A 78 17.07 -1.02 16.29
C GLU A 78 17.13 -0.40 14.90
N LEU A 79 17.17 -1.23 13.85
CA LEU A 79 17.11 -0.76 12.48
C LEU A 79 15.82 0.01 12.20
N LEU A 80 14.67 -0.54 12.60
CA LEU A 80 13.38 0.12 12.39
C LEU A 80 13.30 1.49 13.04
N LYS A 81 13.76 1.63 14.28
CA LYS A 81 13.83 2.91 14.98
C LYS A 81 14.75 3.91 14.26
N LYS A 82 15.92 3.45 13.80
CA LYS A 82 16.87 4.27 13.03
C LYS A 82 16.22 4.79 11.74
N LEU A 83 15.55 3.93 10.99
CA LEU A 83 14.88 4.32 9.74
C LEU A 83 13.77 5.35 9.98
N GLN A 84 12.94 5.14 11.01
CA GLN A 84 11.91 6.11 11.38
C GLN A 84 12.47 7.48 11.74
N ILE A 85 13.58 7.53 12.48
CA ILE A 85 14.26 8.79 12.81
C ILE A 85 14.72 9.49 11.53
N VAL A 86 15.40 8.77 10.63
CA VAL A 86 15.88 9.31 9.35
C VAL A 86 14.73 9.86 8.50
N VAL A 87 13.61 9.14 8.40
CA VAL A 87 12.44 9.60 7.65
C VAL A 87 11.84 10.85 8.29
N ASN A 88 11.67 10.86 9.61
CA ASN A 88 11.11 12.00 10.33
C ASN A 88 11.97 13.28 10.16
N GLU A 89 13.29 13.15 10.18
CA GLU A 89 14.21 14.26 9.95
C GLU A 89 14.13 14.77 8.50
N ARG A 90 14.08 13.87 7.52
CA ARG A 90 13.95 14.23 6.10
C ARG A 90 12.64 14.95 5.83
N VAL A 91 11.52 14.45 6.35
CA VAL A 91 10.21 15.10 6.18
C VAL A 91 10.20 16.49 6.80
N LYS A 92 10.73 16.63 8.03
CA LYS A 92 10.81 17.95 8.69
C LYS A 92 11.66 18.95 7.92
N SER A 93 12.74 18.49 7.28
CA SER A 93 13.65 19.37 6.51
C SER A 93 13.09 19.72 5.12
N SER A 94 12.20 18.89 4.55
CA SER A 94 11.68 19.11 3.19
C SER A 94 10.70 20.28 3.08
N ASN A 95 10.08 20.68 4.18
CA ASN A 95 9.00 21.70 4.21
C ASN A 95 7.83 21.43 3.24
N GLN A 96 7.70 20.20 2.73
CA GLN A 96 6.67 19.79 1.79
C GLN A 96 5.51 19.10 2.54
N SER A 97 4.29 19.47 2.20
CA SER A 97 3.09 18.74 2.62
C SER A 97 2.75 17.65 1.59
N GLY A 98 2.15 16.57 2.04
CA GLY A 98 1.73 15.46 1.20
C GLY A 98 2.26 14.12 1.66
N VAL A 99 2.25 13.15 0.75
CA VAL A 99 2.68 11.77 0.99
C VAL A 99 4.03 11.54 0.34
N ALA A 100 4.91 10.83 1.05
CA ALA A 100 6.17 10.36 0.49
C ALA A 100 6.46 8.93 0.97
N THR A 101 6.87 8.05 0.06
CA THR A 101 7.36 6.71 0.36
C THR A 101 8.88 6.72 0.30
N TYR A 102 9.53 6.41 1.41
CA TYR A 102 10.97 6.30 1.55
C TYR A 102 11.37 4.83 1.45
N ARG A 103 12.29 4.50 0.54
CA ARG A 103 12.76 3.14 0.31
C ARG A 103 14.21 2.97 0.73
N PHE A 104 14.48 1.82 1.35
CA PHE A 104 15.79 1.46 1.90
C PHE A 104 16.11 0.01 1.55
N THR A 105 17.38 -0.32 1.41
CA THR A 105 17.82 -1.72 1.35
C THR A 105 17.46 -2.45 2.64
N LEU A 106 17.51 -3.77 2.65
CA LEU A 106 17.29 -4.57 3.86
C LEU A 106 18.28 -4.25 5.00
N ASN A 107 19.44 -3.68 4.65
CA ASN A 107 20.45 -3.21 5.62
C ASN A 107 20.23 -1.75 6.06
N GLY A 108 19.21 -1.07 5.54
CA GLY A 108 18.86 0.29 5.90
C GLY A 108 19.59 1.40 5.14
N GLU A 109 20.22 1.08 4.02
CA GLU A 109 20.79 2.10 3.12
C GLU A 109 19.66 2.74 2.31
N PHE A 110 19.71 4.06 2.16
CA PHE A 110 18.68 4.80 1.41
C PHE A 110 18.75 4.49 -0.09
N ILE A 111 17.61 4.15 -0.70
CA ILE A 111 17.48 3.92 -2.13
C ILE A 111 16.90 5.17 -2.80
N GLU A 112 15.66 5.53 -2.45
CA GLU A 112 14.92 6.61 -3.10
C GLU A 112 13.78 7.14 -2.24
N VAL A 113 13.20 8.25 -2.67
CA VAL A 113 11.92 8.76 -2.18
C VAL A 113 10.97 8.95 -3.36
N SER A 114 9.73 8.50 -3.20
CA SER A 114 8.64 8.73 -4.16
C SER A 114 7.55 9.54 -3.49
N GLU A 115 7.11 10.63 -4.13
CA GLU A 115 5.95 11.43 -3.70
C GLU A 115 4.64 10.93 -4.32
N VAL A 116 4.68 9.84 -5.06
CA VAL A 116 3.52 9.23 -5.72
C VAL A 116 3.04 8.05 -4.88
N ILE A 117 1.77 8.05 -4.52
CA ILE A 117 1.14 6.91 -3.86
C ILE A 117 0.96 5.80 -4.88
N SER A 118 1.49 4.62 -4.58
CA SER A 118 1.52 3.48 -5.50
C SER A 118 0.93 2.21 -4.90
N ILE A 119 0.89 1.15 -5.70
CA ILE A 119 0.27 -0.14 -5.35
C ILE A 119 0.86 -0.78 -4.07
N ASP A 120 2.12 -0.48 -3.75
CA ASP A 120 2.77 -0.92 -2.51
C ASP A 120 2.19 -0.29 -1.23
N SER A 121 1.20 0.62 -1.35
CA SER A 121 0.48 1.23 -0.23
C SER A 121 -0.89 0.58 0.05
N VAL A 122 -1.37 -0.35 -0.81
CA VAL A 122 -2.74 -0.92 -0.70
C VAL A 122 -2.94 -1.76 0.57
N TRP A 123 -1.88 -2.31 1.15
CA TRP A 123 -1.94 -3.03 2.41
C TRP A 123 -2.60 -2.19 3.52
N SER A 124 -2.44 -0.87 3.47
CA SER A 124 -2.98 0.03 4.47
C SER A 124 -4.52 0.11 4.48
N MET A 125 -5.16 -0.27 3.38
CA MET A 125 -6.63 -0.35 3.30
C MET A 125 -7.20 -1.42 4.23
N GLU A 126 -6.49 -2.54 4.38
CA GLU A 126 -6.94 -3.71 5.12
C GLU A 126 -6.35 -3.77 6.54
N TYR A 127 -5.11 -3.26 6.71
CA TYR A 127 -4.30 -3.55 7.90
C TYR A 127 -3.77 -2.33 8.66
N ALA A 128 -4.15 -1.11 8.29
CA ALA A 128 -3.89 0.08 9.09
C ALA A 128 -5.18 0.65 9.69
N HIS A 129 -5.09 1.31 10.84
CA HIS A 129 -6.23 2.00 11.44
C HIS A 129 -6.81 3.06 10.50
N THR A 130 -5.95 3.82 9.85
CA THR A 130 -6.31 4.78 8.80
C THR A 130 -5.42 4.52 7.60
N SER A 131 -6.02 4.33 6.43
CA SER A 131 -5.24 4.02 5.24
C SER A 131 -4.35 5.18 4.79
N VAL A 132 -3.28 4.87 4.04
CA VAL A 132 -2.45 5.88 3.36
C VAL A 132 -3.31 6.78 2.49
N PHE A 133 -4.30 6.23 1.80
CA PHE A 133 -5.20 6.95 0.90
C PHE A 133 -6.07 7.96 1.65
N GLU A 134 -6.66 7.58 2.78
CA GLU A 134 -7.45 8.49 3.59
C GLU A 134 -6.59 9.59 4.22
N ASN A 135 -5.43 9.23 4.78
CA ASN A 135 -4.51 10.22 5.33
C ASN A 135 -3.94 11.17 4.27
N ALA A 136 -3.80 10.73 3.01
CA ALA A 136 -3.43 11.61 1.91
C ALA A 136 -4.51 12.67 1.64
N VAL A 137 -5.78 12.28 1.65
CA VAL A 137 -6.90 13.22 1.52
C VAL A 137 -6.94 14.17 2.71
N ARG A 138 -6.81 13.65 3.94
CA ARG A 138 -6.75 14.47 5.16
C ARG A 138 -5.62 15.49 5.10
N SER A 139 -4.43 15.09 4.67
CA SER A 139 -3.28 15.98 4.49
C SER A 139 -3.57 17.09 3.47
N ALA A 140 -4.14 16.75 2.31
CA ALA A 140 -4.47 17.71 1.28
C ALA A 140 -5.45 18.80 1.77
N TYR A 141 -6.37 18.44 2.65
CA TYR A 141 -7.33 19.35 3.26
C TYR A 141 -6.89 19.92 4.62
N GLN A 142 -5.66 19.65 5.05
CA GLN A 142 -5.12 20.09 6.34
C GLN A 142 -5.97 19.62 7.55
N LEU A 143 -6.64 18.47 7.39
CA LEU A 143 -7.38 17.82 8.46
C LEU A 143 -6.42 17.07 9.40
N PRO A 144 -6.83 16.80 10.65
CA PRO A 144 -6.07 15.92 11.53
C PRO A 144 -5.83 14.57 10.91
N LEU A 145 -4.58 14.10 10.94
CA LEU A 145 -4.21 12.78 10.42
C LEU A 145 -4.73 11.68 11.34
N GLY A 146 -5.22 10.60 10.74
CA GLY A 146 -5.62 9.42 11.46
C GLY A 146 -4.42 8.57 11.91
N LYS A 147 -4.68 7.60 12.78
CA LYS A 147 -3.67 6.67 13.32
C LYS A 147 -3.10 5.76 12.24
N THR A 148 -1.79 5.53 12.31
CA THR A 148 -1.03 4.74 11.32
C THR A 148 -0.66 3.34 11.79
N GLU A 149 -1.02 2.98 13.03
CA GLU A 149 -0.70 1.68 13.62
C GLU A 149 -1.35 0.55 12.83
N LEU A 150 -0.69 -0.62 12.83
CA LEU A 150 -1.23 -1.84 12.24
C LEU A 150 -2.35 -2.43 13.09
N LEU A 151 -3.34 -3.01 12.44
CA LEU A 151 -4.38 -3.84 13.05
C LEU A 151 -3.86 -5.24 13.38
N THR A 152 -2.89 -5.73 12.62
CA THR A 152 -2.19 -7.00 12.82
C THR A 152 -0.76 -6.91 12.33
N GLN A 153 0.13 -7.77 12.87
CA GLN A 153 1.54 -7.88 12.46
C GLN A 153 1.77 -9.04 11.49
N GLU A 154 0.75 -9.82 11.17
CA GLU A 154 0.85 -11.04 10.39
C GLU A 154 -0.12 -10.96 9.21
N PHE A 155 0.36 -10.44 8.10
CA PHE A 155 -0.38 -10.38 6.85
C PHE A 155 0.54 -10.37 5.62
N LEU A 156 -0.05 -10.64 4.47
CA LEU A 156 0.58 -10.49 3.17
C LEU A 156 -0.43 -9.93 2.18
N VAL A 157 0.03 -9.00 1.35
CA VAL A 157 -0.72 -8.44 0.22
C VAL A 157 0.07 -8.65 -1.05
N MET A 158 -0.59 -9.10 -2.10
CA MET A 158 0.00 -9.27 -3.43
C MET A 158 -0.96 -8.72 -4.48
N ASN A 159 -0.47 -7.88 -5.39
CA ASN A 159 -1.28 -7.44 -6.52
C ASN A 159 -1.36 -8.52 -7.59
N PHE A 160 -2.36 -8.42 -8.47
CA PHE A 160 -2.54 -9.27 -9.62
C PHE A 160 -3.04 -8.48 -10.83
N ASP A 161 -2.73 -8.97 -12.03
CA ASP A 161 -3.29 -8.46 -13.26
C ASP A 161 -4.69 -9.03 -13.48
N VAL A 162 -5.68 -8.15 -13.61
CA VAL A 162 -7.08 -8.56 -13.81
C VAL A 162 -7.26 -9.02 -15.25
N PRO A 163 -7.54 -10.31 -15.51
CA PRO A 163 -7.84 -10.81 -16.85
C PRO A 163 -9.08 -10.12 -17.43
N ARG A 164 -9.09 -9.87 -18.75
CA ARG A 164 -10.22 -9.19 -19.44
C ARG A 164 -11.56 -9.88 -19.23
N ASN A 165 -11.54 -11.20 -19.08
CA ASN A 165 -12.73 -12.05 -18.96
C ASN A 165 -12.95 -12.57 -17.52
N LEU A 166 -12.29 -11.98 -16.52
CA LEU A 166 -12.50 -12.40 -15.13
C LEU A 166 -13.95 -12.13 -14.73
N GLY A 167 -14.74 -13.20 -14.71
CA GLY A 167 -16.07 -13.19 -14.11
C GLY A 167 -15.95 -12.90 -12.61
N MET A 168 -16.75 -11.98 -12.09
CA MET A 168 -16.59 -11.52 -10.71
C MET A 168 -17.10 -12.54 -9.67
N THR A 169 -17.89 -13.53 -10.06
CA THR A 169 -18.62 -14.35 -9.07
C THR A 169 -17.91 -15.69 -8.78
N GLU A 170 -17.66 -16.49 -9.81
CA GLU A 170 -17.17 -17.85 -9.60
C GLU A 170 -15.76 -17.95 -9.01
N PRO A 171 -14.75 -17.18 -9.52
CA PRO A 171 -13.41 -17.25 -8.96
C PRO A 171 -13.35 -16.78 -7.50
N PHE A 172 -14.14 -15.79 -7.14
CA PHE A 172 -14.18 -15.28 -5.76
C PHE A 172 -14.86 -16.27 -4.82
N LEU A 173 -15.96 -16.90 -5.24
CA LEU A 173 -16.65 -17.90 -4.44
C LEU A 173 -15.75 -19.11 -4.17
N HIS A 174 -14.99 -19.55 -5.17
CA HIS A 174 -14.03 -20.64 -5.01
C HIS A 174 -12.96 -20.27 -3.96
N LEU A 175 -12.31 -19.13 -4.11
CA LEU A 175 -11.29 -18.69 -3.15
C LEU A 175 -11.82 -18.56 -1.72
N PHE A 176 -13.00 -17.97 -1.54
CA PHE A 176 -13.60 -17.82 -0.22
C PHE A 176 -14.09 -19.14 0.39
N ALA A 177 -14.40 -20.14 -0.44
CA ALA A 177 -14.73 -21.48 0.05
C ALA A 177 -13.50 -22.19 0.64
N HIS A 178 -12.30 -21.94 0.08
CA HIS A 178 -11.04 -22.51 0.55
C HIS A 178 -10.44 -21.75 1.73
N GLU A 179 -10.48 -20.40 1.68
CA GLU A 179 -9.92 -19.54 2.73
C GLU A 179 -10.83 -18.30 2.93
N PRO A 180 -11.75 -18.36 3.90
CA PRO A 180 -12.67 -17.25 4.15
C PRO A 180 -11.99 -15.93 4.56
N GLY A 181 -10.72 -16.00 4.97
CA GLY A 181 -9.92 -14.84 5.38
C GLY A 181 -9.43 -13.98 4.22
N TYR A 182 -9.51 -14.46 2.97
CA TYR A 182 -9.07 -13.65 1.82
C TYR A 182 -9.83 -12.33 1.72
N ARG A 183 -9.09 -11.29 1.36
CA ARG A 183 -9.62 -10.03 0.86
C ARG A 183 -9.17 -9.90 -0.59
N VAL A 184 -10.12 -9.94 -1.51
CA VAL A 184 -9.84 -9.81 -2.95
C VAL A 184 -10.49 -8.55 -3.44
N VAL A 185 -9.69 -7.63 -3.95
CA VAL A 185 -10.15 -6.30 -4.39
C VAL A 185 -9.68 -6.03 -5.81
N LYS A 186 -10.63 -5.69 -6.67
CA LYS A 186 -10.36 -5.18 -8.01
C LYS A 186 -10.22 -3.66 -7.91
N ALA A 187 -9.00 -3.16 -8.05
CA ALA A 187 -8.69 -1.73 -7.97
C ALA A 187 -9.11 -1.00 -9.24
N THR A 188 -8.76 -1.57 -10.40
CA THR A 188 -9.08 -1.04 -11.73
C THR A 188 -9.57 -2.16 -12.65
N SER A 189 -9.75 -1.86 -13.94
CA SER A 189 -10.03 -2.89 -14.96
C SER A 189 -8.83 -3.82 -15.22
N HIS A 190 -7.64 -3.44 -14.76
CA HIS A 190 -6.39 -4.14 -15.08
C HIS A 190 -5.64 -4.63 -13.84
N THR A 191 -5.87 -4.04 -12.68
CA THR A 191 -5.11 -4.34 -11.46
C THR A 191 -6.04 -4.61 -10.28
N GLY A 192 -5.72 -5.63 -9.50
CA GLY A 192 -6.34 -5.95 -8.24
C GLY A 192 -5.29 -6.35 -7.19
N TYR A 193 -5.75 -6.70 -5.99
CA TYR A 193 -4.89 -7.30 -4.98
C TYR A 193 -5.64 -8.38 -4.19
N VAL A 194 -4.87 -9.33 -3.70
CA VAL A 194 -5.28 -10.32 -2.70
C VAL A 194 -4.55 -10.01 -1.41
N ALA A 195 -5.29 -10.00 -0.31
CA ALA A 195 -4.73 -9.82 1.02
C ALA A 195 -5.22 -10.95 1.94
N LEU A 196 -4.34 -11.42 2.80
CA LEU A 196 -4.63 -12.45 3.80
C LEU A 196 -3.86 -12.14 5.09
N GLN A 197 -4.52 -12.31 6.24
CA GLN A 197 -3.86 -12.30 7.55
C GLN A 197 -3.74 -13.71 8.10
N GLY A 198 -2.67 -13.98 8.86
CA GLY A 198 -2.42 -15.28 9.49
C GLY A 198 -0.93 -15.47 9.76
N ASP A 199 -0.60 -16.58 10.41
CA ASP A 199 0.75 -16.89 10.90
C ASP A 199 1.55 -17.85 10.00
N ARG A 200 0.89 -18.63 9.14
CA ARG A 200 1.52 -19.69 8.36
C ARG A 200 1.14 -19.65 6.89
N ASP A 201 2.10 -19.99 6.06
CA ASP A 201 1.94 -20.25 4.63
C ASP A 201 1.28 -19.09 3.84
N LEU A 202 1.35 -17.86 4.38
CA LEU A 202 0.71 -16.69 3.77
C LEU A 202 1.15 -16.48 2.32
N PHE A 203 2.46 -16.61 2.06
CA PHE A 203 2.98 -16.42 0.71
C PHE A 203 2.45 -17.46 -0.26
N GLU A 204 2.43 -18.73 0.15
CA GLU A 204 1.93 -19.83 -0.68
C GLU A 204 0.45 -19.67 -0.96
N LYS A 205 -0.37 -19.43 0.07
CA LYS A 205 -1.81 -19.21 -0.06
C LYS A 205 -2.14 -18.01 -0.95
N VAL A 206 -1.54 -16.85 -0.71
CA VAL A 206 -1.81 -15.64 -1.50
C VAL A 206 -1.31 -15.78 -2.93
N SER A 207 -0.13 -16.40 -3.13
CA SER A 207 0.40 -16.66 -4.48
C SER A 207 -0.51 -17.60 -5.27
N HIS A 208 -1.01 -18.66 -4.62
CA HIS A 208 -1.97 -19.59 -5.22
C HIS A 208 -3.28 -18.86 -5.62
N ALA A 209 -3.83 -18.06 -4.72
CA ALA A 209 -5.03 -17.29 -5.02
C ALA A 209 -4.83 -16.31 -6.20
N VAL A 210 -3.68 -15.66 -6.28
CA VAL A 210 -3.34 -14.78 -7.39
C VAL A 210 -3.15 -15.56 -8.70
N ASP A 211 -2.44 -16.69 -8.67
CA ASP A 211 -2.26 -17.56 -9.84
C ASP A 211 -3.62 -18.07 -10.37
N TYR A 212 -4.57 -18.38 -9.49
CA TYR A 212 -5.92 -18.76 -9.85
C TYR A 212 -6.70 -17.61 -10.50
N LEU A 213 -6.65 -16.40 -9.91
CA LEU A 213 -7.33 -15.22 -10.45
C LEU A 213 -6.80 -14.79 -11.82
N GLU A 214 -5.50 -14.96 -12.06
CA GLU A 214 -4.88 -14.66 -13.36
C GLU A 214 -5.08 -15.76 -14.40
N GLY A 215 -5.66 -16.91 -14.02
CA GLY A 215 -5.88 -18.07 -14.89
C GLY A 215 -4.60 -18.82 -15.22
N VAL A 216 -3.57 -18.71 -14.38
CA VAL A 216 -2.31 -19.47 -14.51
C VAL A 216 -2.52 -20.94 -14.12
N ILE A 217 -3.42 -21.19 -13.18
CA ILE A 217 -3.85 -22.52 -12.73
C ILE A 217 -5.35 -22.67 -12.91
N ASN A 218 -5.77 -23.85 -13.33
CA ASN A 218 -7.17 -24.28 -13.37
C ASN A 218 -7.32 -25.44 -12.40
N GLU A 219 -8.21 -25.34 -11.43
CA GLU A 219 -8.65 -26.44 -10.58
C GLU A 219 -9.96 -27.05 -11.07
#